data_7785946e8f2a0a35e763a273063d8c12
#
_entry.id   7785946e8f2a0a35e763a273063d8c12
#
_cell.length_a   1.000
_cell.length_b   1.000
_cell.length_c   1.000
_cell.angle_alpha   90.00
_cell.angle_beta   90.00
_cell.angle_gamma   90.00
#
_symmetry.space_group_name_H-M   'P 1'
#
loop_
_entity.id
_entity.type
_entity.pdbx_description
1 polymer ?
#
loop_
_entity_poly.entity_id
_entity_poly.type
_entity_poly.pdbx_seq_one_letter_code
_entity_poly.pdbx_strand_id
1 'polypeptide(L)'
;MNSIGIRGGVSGSSPIGELETQYFQEYDVMANWSMPWEWYSASGWGVGTRLMGSVGAVRASGDTAFVTTLVPGFVFGRKDGWLSLEVGGGGALLSQHRFAHQDMGGTFQFVWDTALRAKVYRGIGLGYWFHHLSDASLYGHNAHGFDLHMLEVSYRF
;
A
#
# COMPACT_ATOMS: atom_id res chain seq x y z
N MET A 1 6.40 -14.20 9.34
CA MET A 1 5.34 -13.83 8.39
C MET A 1 4.02 -14.19 9.02
N ASN A 2 3.06 -13.27 9.02
CA ASN A 2 1.79 -13.44 9.74
C ASN A 2 0.59 -13.49 8.78
N SER A 3 0.73 -12.91 7.59
CA SER A 3 -0.27 -13.02 6.54
C SER A 3 0.34 -12.84 5.16
N ILE A 4 -0.34 -13.40 4.18
CA ILE A 4 -0.10 -13.16 2.75
C ILE A 4 -1.43 -12.71 2.12
N GLY A 5 -1.37 -11.88 1.11
CA GLY A 5 -2.57 -11.39 0.43
C GLY A 5 -2.29 -10.99 -1.01
N ILE A 6 -3.38 -10.76 -1.71
CA ILE A 6 -3.38 -10.14 -3.04
C ILE A 6 -4.14 -8.82 -2.94
N ARG A 7 -3.67 -7.81 -3.65
CA ARG A 7 -4.36 -6.53 -3.79
C ARG A 7 -4.57 -6.21 -5.25
N GLY A 8 -5.62 -5.48 -5.53
CA GLY A 8 -5.87 -4.90 -6.84
C GLY A 8 -6.55 -3.56 -6.68
N GLY A 9 -6.15 -2.58 -7.45
CA GLY A 9 -6.65 -1.24 -7.34
C GLY A 9 -6.52 -0.41 -8.59
N VAL A 10 -7.15 0.74 -8.52
CA VAL A 10 -7.24 1.71 -9.61
C VAL A 10 -7.05 3.11 -9.06
N SER A 11 -6.53 4.00 -9.89
CA SER A 11 -6.49 5.41 -9.54
C SER A 11 -7.89 6.01 -9.42
N GLY A 12 -8.03 6.95 -8.52
CA GLY A 12 -9.30 7.58 -8.21
C GLY A 12 -9.12 9.00 -7.68
N SER A 13 -10.14 9.54 -7.02
CA SER A 13 -10.05 10.88 -6.45
C SER A 13 -8.98 10.92 -5.35
N SER A 14 -8.00 11.81 -5.52
CA SER A 14 -6.95 12.04 -4.53
C SER A 14 -7.46 12.88 -3.36
N PRO A 15 -7.41 12.40 -2.11
CA PRO A 15 -7.69 13.21 -0.93
C PRO A 15 -6.57 14.23 -0.64
N ILE A 16 -5.39 14.06 -1.24
CA ILE A 16 -4.24 14.97 -1.08
C ILE A 16 -4.09 15.96 -2.23
N GLY A 17 -5.00 15.92 -3.22
CA GLY A 17 -5.10 16.94 -4.26
C GLY A 17 -4.08 16.84 -5.39
N GLU A 18 -3.42 15.72 -5.58
CA GLU A 18 -2.58 15.49 -6.77
C GLU A 18 -3.44 15.29 -8.02
N LEU A 19 -3.05 15.94 -9.11
CA LEU A 19 -3.71 15.80 -10.41
C LEU A 19 -3.10 14.62 -11.15
N GLU A 20 -3.81 13.51 -11.16
CA GLU A 20 -3.47 12.38 -12.03
C GLU A 20 -3.73 12.76 -13.49
N THR A 21 -2.72 12.61 -14.32
CA THR A 21 -2.84 12.89 -15.76
C THR A 21 -3.33 11.69 -16.55
N GLN A 22 -3.37 10.51 -15.92
CA GLN A 22 -3.83 9.27 -16.55
C GLN A 22 -4.29 8.23 -15.52
N TYR A 23 -5.02 7.23 -15.99
CA TYR A 23 -5.58 6.17 -15.18
C TYR A 23 -4.57 5.06 -14.92
N PHE A 24 -4.28 4.80 -13.65
CA PHE A 24 -3.40 3.73 -13.17
C PHE A 24 -4.18 2.54 -12.65
N GLN A 25 -3.62 1.36 -12.80
CA GLN A 25 -4.06 0.11 -12.22
C GLN A 25 -2.86 -0.59 -11.58
N GLU A 26 -3.04 -1.17 -10.41
CA GLU A 26 -2.01 -1.97 -9.76
C GLU A 26 -2.59 -3.30 -9.27
N TYR A 27 -1.78 -4.34 -9.40
CA TYR A 27 -2.05 -5.68 -8.86
C TYR A 27 -0.78 -6.18 -8.20
N ASP A 28 -0.86 -6.59 -6.94
CA ASP A 28 0.29 -7.10 -6.21
C ASP A 28 -0.05 -8.30 -5.32
N VAL A 29 1.01 -9.02 -4.97
CA VAL A 29 1.04 -9.98 -3.87
C VAL A 29 1.79 -9.34 -2.73
N MET A 30 1.22 -9.38 -1.53
CA MET A 30 1.80 -8.79 -0.34
C MET A 30 2.01 -9.80 0.78
N ALA A 31 3.01 -9.56 1.60
CA ALA A 31 3.25 -10.29 2.83
C ALA A 31 3.42 -9.32 4.00
N ASN A 32 2.90 -9.69 5.17
CA ASN A 32 3.04 -8.89 6.38
C ASN A 32 3.78 -9.70 7.46
N TRP A 33 4.65 -8.99 8.15
CA TRP A 33 5.34 -9.46 9.35
C TRP A 33 5.01 -8.54 10.52
N SER A 34 4.49 -9.08 11.63
CA SER A 34 4.40 -8.31 12.88
C SER A 34 5.81 -8.05 13.40
N MET A 35 6.03 -6.84 13.85
CA MET A 35 7.27 -6.42 14.51
C MET A 35 7.08 -6.52 16.04
N PRO A 36 8.16 -6.53 16.84
CA PRO A 36 8.07 -6.86 18.27
C PRO A 36 7.45 -5.74 19.14
N TRP A 37 7.22 -4.56 18.59
CA TRP A 37 6.68 -3.44 19.35
C TRP A 37 5.16 -3.43 19.25
N GLU A 38 4.52 -3.79 20.35
CA GLU A 38 3.05 -3.79 20.46
C GLU A 38 2.61 -3.39 21.88
N TRP A 39 1.49 -2.69 21.95
CA TRP A 39 0.85 -2.25 23.19
C TRP A 39 -0.66 -2.48 23.09
N TYR A 40 -1.15 -3.51 23.77
CA TYR A 40 -2.55 -3.86 23.78
C TYR A 40 -3.10 -3.85 25.21
N SER A 41 -4.30 -3.31 25.36
CA SER A 41 -5.07 -3.36 26.62
C SER A 41 -5.60 -4.75 26.91
N ALA A 42 -6.12 -4.95 28.13
CA ALA A 42 -6.78 -6.19 28.51
C ALA A 42 -8.04 -6.50 27.66
N SER A 43 -8.66 -5.48 27.04
CA SER A 43 -9.78 -5.66 26.11
C SER A 43 -9.33 -6.11 24.70
N GLY A 44 -8.01 -6.18 24.47
CA GLY A 44 -7.42 -6.57 23.19
C GLY A 44 -7.30 -5.41 22.18
N TRP A 45 -7.74 -4.20 22.51
CA TRP A 45 -7.53 -3.02 21.66
C TRP A 45 -6.18 -2.37 21.94
N GLY A 46 -5.52 -1.91 20.89
CA GLY A 46 -4.22 -1.27 21.04
C GLY A 46 -3.55 -0.94 19.70
N VAL A 47 -2.23 -0.86 19.76
CA VAL A 47 -1.39 -0.57 18.60
C VAL A 47 -0.26 -1.60 18.52
N GLY A 48 -0.01 -2.07 17.33
CA GLY A 48 1.15 -2.89 16.98
C GLY A 48 1.93 -2.26 15.85
N THR A 49 3.08 -2.84 15.56
CA THR A 49 3.91 -2.47 14.40
C THR A 49 4.02 -3.62 13.42
N ARG A 50 4.13 -3.29 12.14
CA ARG A 50 4.27 -4.25 11.05
C ARG A 50 5.32 -3.82 10.04
N LEU A 51 5.83 -4.77 9.30
CA LEU A 51 6.54 -4.57 8.05
C LEU A 51 5.71 -5.24 6.94
N MET A 52 5.35 -4.48 5.92
CA MET A 52 4.72 -5.00 4.71
C MET A 52 5.72 -4.98 3.56
N GLY A 53 5.79 -6.06 2.81
CA GLY A 53 6.47 -6.12 1.52
C GLY A 53 5.48 -6.55 0.45
N SER A 54 5.55 -5.95 -0.73
CA SER A 54 4.76 -6.39 -1.88
C SER A 54 5.59 -6.45 -3.17
N VAL A 55 5.10 -7.23 -4.11
CA VAL A 55 5.61 -7.28 -5.48
C VAL A 55 4.42 -7.39 -6.44
N GLY A 56 4.44 -6.59 -7.50
CA GLY A 56 3.32 -6.52 -8.42
C GLY A 56 3.63 -5.81 -9.72
N ALA A 57 2.57 -5.35 -10.37
CA ALA A 57 2.63 -4.63 -11.63
C ALA A 57 1.68 -3.43 -11.61
N VAL A 58 2.20 -2.28 -12.04
CA VAL A 58 1.46 -1.04 -12.30
C VAL A 58 1.29 -0.88 -13.80
N ARG A 59 0.08 -0.57 -14.23
CA ARG A 59 -0.27 -0.36 -15.64
C ARG A 59 -0.92 1.01 -15.83
N ALA A 60 -0.51 1.72 -16.87
CA ALA A 60 -1.15 2.96 -17.31
C ALA A 60 -0.93 3.18 -18.81
N SER A 61 -1.96 3.54 -19.56
CA SER A 61 -1.92 3.92 -20.98
C SER A 61 -1.20 2.91 -21.90
N GLY A 62 -1.26 1.61 -21.57
CA GLY A 62 -0.60 0.55 -22.33
C GLY A 62 0.79 0.16 -21.81
N ASP A 63 1.43 1.01 -21.01
CA ASP A 63 2.70 0.70 -20.36
C ASP A 63 2.49 -0.15 -19.09
N THR A 64 3.48 -0.98 -18.77
CA THR A 64 3.47 -1.82 -17.57
C THR A 64 4.84 -1.77 -16.89
N ALA A 65 4.87 -1.41 -15.61
CA ALA A 65 6.05 -1.49 -14.76
C ALA A 65 5.88 -2.57 -13.70
N PHE A 66 6.93 -3.30 -13.37
CA PHE A 66 7.00 -4.05 -12.12
C PHE A 66 7.23 -3.09 -10.96
N VAL A 67 6.57 -3.36 -9.84
CA VAL A 67 6.70 -2.58 -8.61
C VAL A 67 7.02 -3.51 -7.45
N THR A 68 7.94 -3.07 -6.58
CA THR A 68 8.23 -3.73 -5.30
C THR A 68 8.18 -2.69 -4.21
N THR A 69 7.46 -2.95 -3.13
CA THR A 69 7.36 -2.02 -2.01
C THR A 69 7.86 -2.63 -0.71
N LEU A 70 8.34 -1.76 0.19
CA LEU A 70 8.66 -2.12 1.56
C LEU A 70 8.18 -0.99 2.48
N VAL A 71 7.19 -1.31 3.33
CA VAL A 71 6.44 -0.32 4.09
C VAL A 71 6.34 -0.74 5.56
N PRO A 72 7.19 -0.20 6.45
CA PRO A 72 6.95 -0.23 7.88
C PRO A 72 5.73 0.61 8.25
N GLY A 73 5.02 0.20 9.31
CA GLY A 73 3.80 0.90 9.71
C GLY A 73 3.25 0.48 11.06
N PHE A 74 2.17 1.16 11.43
CA PHE A 74 1.42 0.92 12.65
C PHE A 74 0.07 0.27 12.32
N VAL A 75 -0.39 -0.57 13.24
CA VAL A 75 -1.68 -1.26 13.18
C VAL A 75 -2.46 -0.89 14.43
N PHE A 76 -3.51 -0.12 14.29
CA PHE A 76 -4.42 0.29 15.36
C PHE A 76 -5.67 -0.60 15.30
N GLY A 77 -5.98 -1.34 16.35
CA GLY A 77 -7.13 -2.22 16.31
C GLY A 77 -7.10 -3.32 17.36
N ARG A 78 -7.79 -4.40 17.06
CA ARG A 78 -7.82 -5.56 17.94
C ARG A 78 -6.67 -6.52 17.64
N LYS A 79 -6.05 -7.06 18.70
CA LYS A 79 -4.92 -8.00 18.59
C LYS A 79 -5.29 -9.28 17.80
N ASP A 80 -6.54 -9.71 17.85
CA ASP A 80 -7.06 -10.85 17.06
C ASP A 80 -7.28 -10.54 15.57
N GLY A 81 -7.14 -9.25 15.21
CA GLY A 81 -7.27 -8.78 13.83
C GLY A 81 -8.70 -8.73 13.30
N TRP A 82 -9.70 -8.77 14.19
CA TRP A 82 -11.10 -8.62 13.79
C TRP A 82 -11.34 -7.32 13.03
N LEU A 83 -10.76 -6.21 13.49
CA LEU A 83 -10.77 -4.91 12.81
C LEU A 83 -9.46 -4.19 13.10
N SER A 84 -8.86 -3.59 12.07
CA SER A 84 -7.68 -2.74 12.19
C SER A 84 -7.69 -1.59 11.19
N LEU A 85 -7.20 -0.45 11.66
CA LEU A 85 -6.74 0.67 10.83
C LEU A 85 -5.21 0.59 10.77
N GLU A 86 -4.66 0.64 9.57
CA GLU A 86 -3.22 0.55 9.34
C GLU A 86 -2.72 1.82 8.65
N VAL A 87 -1.56 2.30 9.07
CA VAL A 87 -0.89 3.46 8.48
C VAL A 87 0.58 3.12 8.33
N GLY A 88 1.15 3.36 7.17
CA GLY A 88 2.56 3.08 6.90
C GLY A 88 3.19 4.06 5.93
N GLY A 89 4.50 4.17 6.01
CA GLY A 89 5.30 4.92 5.06
C GLY A 89 6.58 4.18 4.72
N GLY A 90 6.97 4.19 3.46
CA GLY A 90 8.13 3.42 3.01
C GLY A 90 8.59 3.80 1.62
N GLY A 91 9.15 2.83 0.90
CA GLY A 91 9.65 3.02 -0.44
C GLY A 91 9.17 1.96 -1.42
N ALA A 92 9.14 2.34 -2.67
CA ALA A 92 8.89 1.49 -3.83
C ALA A 92 10.00 1.59 -4.85
N LEU A 93 10.23 0.49 -5.57
CA LEU A 93 11.08 0.45 -6.75
C LEU A 93 10.23 0.05 -7.95
N LEU A 94 10.26 0.89 -8.97
CA LEU A 94 9.59 0.68 -10.25
C LEU A 94 10.61 0.22 -11.30
N SER A 95 10.27 -0.74 -12.17
CA SER A 95 11.13 -1.14 -13.29
C SER A 95 11.21 -0.07 -14.38
N GLN A 96 10.22 0.80 -14.46
CA GLN A 96 10.22 2.03 -15.28
C GLN A 96 9.41 3.12 -14.57
N HIS A 97 9.74 4.38 -14.85
CA HIS A 97 9.11 5.53 -14.19
C HIS A 97 8.31 6.41 -15.13
N ARG A 98 8.27 6.07 -16.42
CA ARG A 98 7.51 6.81 -17.45
C ARG A 98 6.36 5.97 -17.95
N PHE A 99 5.17 6.57 -17.96
CA PHE A 99 3.94 6.00 -18.45
C PHE A 99 3.29 7.00 -19.42
N ALA A 100 3.45 6.77 -20.72
CA ALA A 100 2.95 7.66 -21.78
C ALA A 100 3.18 9.15 -21.50
N HIS A 101 2.23 9.82 -20.85
CA HIS A 101 2.28 11.27 -20.60
C HIS A 101 2.69 11.65 -19.17
N GLN A 102 2.90 10.67 -18.28
CA GLN A 102 3.28 10.91 -16.89
C GLN A 102 4.68 10.38 -16.61
N ASP A 103 5.55 11.27 -16.15
CA ASP A 103 6.90 10.94 -15.69
C ASP A 103 6.92 11.02 -14.15
N MET A 104 7.24 9.90 -13.49
CA MET A 104 7.39 9.79 -12.05
C MET A 104 8.75 10.32 -11.55
N GLY A 105 9.58 10.85 -12.45
CA GLY A 105 10.91 11.39 -12.15
C GLY A 105 12.00 10.34 -12.01
N GLY A 106 11.73 9.20 -11.44
CA GLY A 106 12.72 8.14 -11.24
C GLY A 106 12.11 6.82 -10.78
N THR A 107 12.94 5.78 -10.71
CA THR A 107 12.52 4.42 -10.37
C THR A 107 12.25 4.22 -8.87
N PHE A 108 12.82 5.04 -8.00
CA PHE A 108 12.51 5.02 -6.57
C PHE A 108 11.38 5.99 -6.28
N GLN A 109 10.38 5.54 -5.53
CA GLN A 109 9.26 6.35 -5.09
C GLN A 109 9.05 6.18 -3.58
N PHE A 110 8.56 7.21 -2.92
CA PHE A 110 8.03 7.10 -1.57
C PHE A 110 6.62 6.52 -1.63
N VAL A 111 6.29 5.73 -0.61
CA VAL A 111 4.97 5.12 -0.44
C VAL A 111 4.36 5.62 0.86
N TRP A 112 3.08 5.96 0.78
CA TRP A 112 2.22 6.15 1.94
C TRP A 112 1.01 5.24 1.81
N ASP A 113 0.75 4.46 2.85
CA ASP A 113 -0.36 3.53 2.93
C ASP A 113 -1.29 3.87 4.08
N THR A 114 -2.59 3.83 3.82
CA THR A 114 -3.62 3.78 4.86
C THR A 114 -4.60 2.69 4.50
N ALA A 115 -4.95 1.82 5.46
CA ALA A 115 -5.87 0.72 5.20
C ALA A 115 -6.86 0.48 6.34
N LEU A 116 -8.07 0.09 5.99
CA LEU A 116 -9.04 -0.50 6.89
C LEU A 116 -9.14 -1.99 6.55
N ARG A 117 -8.84 -2.85 7.53
CA ARG A 117 -8.84 -4.31 7.35
C ARG A 117 -9.75 -4.98 8.38
N ALA A 118 -10.45 -6.02 7.93
CA ALA A 118 -11.29 -6.83 8.79
C ALA A 118 -11.06 -8.32 8.53
N LYS A 119 -10.99 -9.11 9.59
CA LYS A 119 -11.02 -10.57 9.52
C LYS A 119 -12.47 -11.02 9.35
N VAL A 120 -12.75 -11.74 8.26
CA VAL A 120 -14.12 -12.17 7.91
C VAL A 120 -14.39 -13.61 8.26
N TYR A 121 -13.44 -14.53 8.02
CA TYR A 121 -13.65 -15.95 8.26
C TYR A 121 -12.32 -16.72 8.37
N ARG A 122 -12.11 -17.52 9.43
CA ARG A 122 -11.02 -18.50 9.60
C ARG A 122 -9.66 -18.08 9.04
N GLY A 123 -9.19 -16.88 9.37
CA GLY A 123 -7.92 -16.34 8.86
C GLY A 123 -8.05 -15.55 7.57
N ILE A 124 -9.18 -15.61 6.85
CA ILE A 124 -9.43 -14.77 5.68
C ILE A 124 -9.76 -13.34 6.15
N GLY A 125 -9.04 -12.39 5.59
CA GLY A 125 -9.24 -10.96 5.78
C GLY A 125 -9.60 -10.27 4.48
N LEU A 126 -10.36 -9.19 4.60
CA LEU A 126 -10.62 -8.22 3.55
C LEU A 126 -10.05 -6.88 3.98
N GLY A 127 -9.55 -6.12 3.02
CA GLY A 127 -9.01 -4.78 3.25
C GLY A 127 -9.36 -3.81 2.14
N TYR A 128 -9.51 -2.55 2.53
CA TYR A 128 -9.52 -1.42 1.62
C TYR A 128 -8.29 -0.58 1.92
N TRP A 129 -7.55 -0.19 0.86
CA TRP A 129 -6.30 0.54 0.93
C TRP A 129 -6.40 1.84 0.14
N PHE A 130 -5.90 2.90 0.73
CA PHE A 130 -5.42 4.06 0.02
C PHE A 130 -3.89 3.92 -0.08
N HIS A 131 -3.37 3.88 -1.31
CA HIS A 131 -1.96 3.67 -1.62
C HIS A 131 -1.46 4.82 -2.47
N HIS A 132 -0.54 5.61 -1.93
CA HIS A 132 0.05 6.79 -2.56
C HIS A 132 1.52 6.53 -2.91
N LEU A 133 1.89 6.79 -4.16
CA LEU A 133 3.28 6.80 -4.61
C LEU A 133 3.65 8.19 -5.10
N SER A 134 4.78 8.70 -4.66
CA SER A 134 5.34 9.97 -5.14
C SER A 134 6.84 10.01 -4.97
N ASP A 135 7.51 10.87 -5.73
CA ASP A 135 8.93 11.12 -5.59
C ASP A 135 9.24 12.10 -4.44
N ALA A 136 8.25 12.70 -3.81
CA ALA A 136 8.38 13.75 -2.79
C ALA A 136 9.32 14.89 -3.25
N SER A 137 9.27 15.23 -4.53
CA SER A 137 10.15 16.22 -5.20
C SER A 137 11.64 15.83 -5.24
N LEU A 138 11.97 14.57 -5.05
CA LEU A 138 13.37 14.08 -5.11
C LEU A 138 13.99 14.28 -6.49
N TYR A 139 13.18 14.20 -7.54
CA TYR A 139 13.61 14.35 -8.94
C TYR A 139 13.20 15.70 -9.56
N GLY A 140 12.67 16.63 -8.74
CA GLY A 140 12.25 17.96 -9.15
C GLY A 140 10.74 18.18 -9.13
N HIS A 141 10.32 19.42 -9.35
CA HIS A 141 8.92 19.82 -9.17
C HIS A 141 7.94 19.36 -10.28
N ASN A 142 8.42 18.71 -11.31
CA ASN A 142 7.59 18.26 -12.44
C ASN A 142 7.24 16.76 -12.40
N ALA A 143 7.75 16.03 -11.42
CA ALA A 143 7.37 14.64 -11.22
C ALA A 143 6.02 14.57 -10.48
N HIS A 144 5.13 13.71 -10.94
CA HIS A 144 3.78 13.56 -10.39
C HIS A 144 3.63 12.17 -9.82
N GLY A 145 3.12 12.10 -8.60
CA GLY A 145 2.70 10.86 -7.98
C GLY A 145 1.37 10.33 -8.54
N PHE A 146 0.89 9.24 -7.99
CA PHE A 146 -0.46 8.75 -8.23
C PHE A 146 -1.04 8.10 -6.97
N ASP A 147 -2.35 8.11 -6.89
CA ASP A 147 -3.13 7.56 -5.80
C ASP A 147 -3.96 6.36 -6.27
N LEU A 148 -3.96 5.30 -5.50
CA LEU A 148 -4.73 4.09 -5.79
C LEU A 148 -5.68 3.77 -4.66
N HIS A 149 -6.89 3.41 -5.03
CA HIS A 149 -7.85 2.77 -4.16
C HIS A 149 -7.84 1.27 -4.44
N MET A 150 -7.38 0.47 -3.47
CA MET A 150 -7.15 -0.96 -3.67
C MET A 150 -8.02 -1.80 -2.74
N LEU A 151 -8.41 -2.96 -3.22
CA LEU A 151 -9.05 -4.01 -2.41
C LEU A 151 -8.06 -5.14 -2.16
N GLU A 152 -8.11 -5.70 -0.96
CA GLU A 152 -7.27 -6.80 -0.49
C GLU A 152 -8.11 -8.01 -0.12
N VAL A 153 -7.60 -9.18 -0.50
CA VAL A 153 -7.97 -10.46 0.11
C VAL A 153 -6.71 -11.08 0.68
N SER A 154 -6.72 -11.42 1.96
CA SER A 154 -5.55 -11.97 2.65
C SER A 154 -5.88 -13.19 3.48
N TYR A 155 -4.83 -13.97 3.80
CA TYR A 155 -4.88 -15.09 4.71
C TYR A 155 -3.86 -14.90 5.83
N ARG A 156 -4.31 -14.99 7.08
CA ARG A 156 -3.48 -14.96 8.28
C ARG A 156 -3.27 -16.38 8.79
N PHE A 157 -2.02 -16.72 9.08
CA PHE A 157 -1.61 -18.00 9.64
C PHE A 157 -1.79 -18.05 11.16
#